data_3528f414fb3cc7ec3dfa75baa724e22f
#
_entry.id   3528f414fb3cc7ec3dfa75baa724e22f
#
_cell.length_a   1.000
_cell.length_b   1.000
_cell.length_c   1.000
_cell.angle_alpha   90.00
_cell.angle_beta   90.00
_cell.angle_gamma   90.00
#
_symmetry.space_group_name_H-M   'P 1'
#
loop_
_entity.id
_entity.type
_entity.pdbx_description
1 polymer ?
#
loop_
_entity_poly.entity_id
_entity_poly.type
_entity_poly.pdbx_seq_one_letter_code
_entity_poly.pdbx_strand_id
1 'polypeptide(L)'
;MSALQHEELERGMRAQPVSERLVVSPLLDQSQIGPASIDLRLGTHFREVRRLERGVVGAESEAGVAGERREELIVVPIGGHLWLHPGQFVLGSTLEYIRMPDHLVGQVLGRSSWARLGLIVATSVLIQPGWSGVLTLELSNIGDVPLQIYAGDLIAQLVVWQLLGKTDHPYAAGAKYVAPIGPEESRLELETGDRERLKRVGERMRGHGGPLPRH
;
A
#
# COMPACT_ATOMS: atom_id res chain seq x y z
N MET A 1 1.20 -3.45 -22.69
CA MET A 1 0.48 -3.07 -21.46
C MET A 1 -0.24 -1.77 -21.77
N SER A 2 -1.56 -1.72 -21.61
CA SER A 2 -2.39 -0.51 -21.84
C SER A 2 -3.19 -0.21 -20.56
N ALA A 3 -3.31 1.07 -20.21
CA ALA A 3 -4.20 1.48 -19.14
C ALA A 3 -5.66 1.28 -19.60
N LEU A 4 -6.50 0.82 -18.66
CA LEU A 4 -7.93 0.69 -18.92
C LEU A 4 -8.60 2.05 -18.84
N GLN A 5 -9.40 2.39 -19.84
CA GLN A 5 -10.26 3.56 -19.84
C GLN A 5 -11.63 3.23 -19.21
N HIS A 6 -12.47 4.25 -19.05
CA HIS A 6 -13.75 4.17 -18.34
C HIS A 6 -14.58 2.93 -18.68
N GLU A 7 -14.85 2.72 -19.97
CA GLU A 7 -15.70 1.63 -20.46
C GLU A 7 -15.07 0.25 -20.21
N GLU A 8 -13.74 0.18 -20.25
CA GLU A 8 -13.00 -1.06 -19.98
C GLU A 8 -12.96 -1.37 -18.48
N LEU A 9 -12.85 -0.35 -17.62
CA LEU A 9 -12.98 -0.50 -16.17
C LEU A 9 -14.37 -1.03 -15.81
N GLU A 10 -15.45 -0.42 -16.35
CA GLU A 10 -16.81 -0.92 -16.13
C GLU A 10 -17.00 -2.34 -16.65
N ARG A 11 -16.46 -2.66 -17.82
CA ARG A 11 -16.52 -4.01 -18.41
C ARG A 11 -15.79 -5.01 -17.51
N GLY A 12 -14.60 -4.67 -17.02
CA GLY A 12 -13.83 -5.49 -16.09
C GLY A 12 -14.59 -5.77 -14.80
N MET A 13 -15.31 -4.78 -14.26
CA MET A 13 -16.13 -4.94 -13.06
C MET A 13 -17.40 -5.75 -13.27
N ARG A 14 -17.84 -5.94 -14.51
CA ARG A 14 -19.00 -6.79 -14.88
C ARG A 14 -18.61 -8.13 -15.49
N ALA A 15 -17.31 -8.42 -15.61
CA ALA A 15 -16.80 -9.61 -16.28
C ALA A 15 -17.31 -10.92 -15.65
N GLN A 16 -17.45 -11.93 -16.51
CA GLN A 16 -17.80 -13.30 -16.13
C GLN A 16 -16.74 -14.26 -16.73
N PRO A 17 -16.40 -15.33 -16.03
CA PRO A 17 -16.84 -15.70 -14.68
C PRO A 17 -16.34 -14.72 -13.60
N VAL A 18 -16.84 -14.86 -12.38
CA VAL A 18 -16.45 -13.97 -11.26
C VAL A 18 -14.93 -13.94 -11.01
N SER A 19 -14.21 -15.01 -11.32
CA SER A 19 -12.74 -15.06 -11.25
C SER A 19 -12.02 -14.04 -12.13
N GLU A 20 -12.62 -13.67 -13.27
CA GLU A 20 -12.11 -12.69 -14.23
C GLU A 20 -12.47 -11.23 -13.87
N ARG A 21 -13.29 -11.05 -12.83
CA ARG A 21 -13.86 -9.75 -12.50
C ARG A 21 -12.86 -8.90 -11.70
N LEU A 22 -12.64 -7.68 -12.14
CA LEU A 22 -12.11 -6.60 -11.28
C LEU A 22 -13.17 -6.25 -10.24
N VAL A 23 -12.83 -6.34 -8.94
CA VAL A 23 -13.73 -5.90 -7.87
C VAL A 23 -13.15 -4.66 -7.22
N VAL A 24 -13.96 -3.61 -7.11
CA VAL A 24 -13.73 -2.42 -6.29
C VAL A 24 -15.05 -2.13 -5.59
N SER A 25 -15.14 -2.37 -4.27
CA SER A 25 -16.41 -2.33 -3.55
C SER A 25 -16.23 -1.89 -2.09
N PRO A 26 -17.09 -1.02 -1.57
CA PRO A 26 -18.23 -0.39 -2.26
C PRO A 26 -17.79 0.75 -3.19
N LEU A 27 -18.47 0.93 -4.31
CA LEU A 27 -18.48 2.19 -5.03
C LEU A 27 -19.70 2.99 -4.55
N LEU A 28 -19.48 4.04 -3.78
CA LEU A 28 -20.55 4.85 -3.22
C LEU A 28 -21.17 5.79 -4.24
N ASP A 29 -20.39 6.14 -5.28
CA ASP A 29 -20.82 7.00 -6.37
C ASP A 29 -20.17 6.52 -7.67
N GLN A 30 -20.96 6.51 -8.76
CA GLN A 30 -20.49 6.14 -10.09
C GLN A 30 -19.41 7.11 -10.61
N SER A 31 -19.40 8.36 -10.15
CA SER A 31 -18.35 9.34 -10.50
C SER A 31 -16.96 8.97 -9.98
N GLN A 32 -16.84 7.96 -9.10
CA GLN A 32 -15.55 7.40 -8.71
C GLN A 32 -14.82 6.73 -9.89
N ILE A 33 -15.57 6.28 -10.93
CA ILE A 33 -14.97 5.75 -12.15
C ILE A 33 -14.67 6.92 -13.08
N GLY A 34 -13.43 7.35 -13.08
CA GLY A 34 -12.93 8.42 -13.95
C GLY A 34 -12.59 7.93 -15.36
N PRO A 35 -12.02 8.79 -16.22
CA PRO A 35 -11.66 8.44 -17.60
C PRO A 35 -10.67 7.29 -17.74
N ALA A 36 -9.73 7.14 -16.79
CA ALA A 36 -8.68 6.10 -16.82
C ALA A 36 -8.23 5.66 -15.42
N SER A 37 -9.04 5.91 -14.41
CA SER A 37 -8.75 5.55 -13.01
C SER A 37 -10.03 5.39 -12.21
N ILE A 38 -9.93 4.74 -11.06
CA ILE A 38 -11.00 4.67 -10.06
C ILE A 38 -10.53 5.43 -8.83
N ASP A 39 -11.30 6.42 -8.41
CA ASP A 39 -11.05 7.14 -7.17
C ASP A 39 -11.31 6.25 -5.96
N LEU A 40 -10.38 6.23 -5.02
CA LEU A 40 -10.45 5.44 -3.80
C LEU A 40 -10.64 6.35 -2.58
N ARG A 41 -11.46 5.88 -1.66
CA ARG A 41 -11.78 6.58 -0.42
C ARG A 41 -10.93 6.09 0.74
N LEU A 42 -10.69 6.99 1.67
CA LEU A 42 -10.07 6.68 2.94
C LEU A 42 -11.04 5.86 3.80
N GLY A 43 -10.58 4.75 4.32
CA GLY A 43 -11.34 3.89 5.22
C GLY A 43 -11.45 4.46 6.64
N THR A 44 -11.89 3.62 7.55
CA THR A 44 -12.20 4.00 8.94
C THR A 44 -11.14 3.60 9.95
N HIS A 45 -10.19 2.75 9.56
CA HIS A 45 -9.17 2.19 10.44
C HIS A 45 -7.81 2.83 10.15
N PHE A 46 -7.15 3.27 11.22
CA PHE A 46 -5.84 3.91 11.16
C PHE A 46 -4.91 3.27 12.20
N ARG A 47 -3.62 3.24 11.89
CA ARG A 47 -2.55 2.89 12.85
C ARG A 47 -1.59 4.06 12.96
N GLU A 48 -1.50 4.63 14.14
CA GLU A 48 -0.51 5.65 14.44
C GLU A 48 0.81 4.98 14.78
N VAL A 49 1.86 5.30 14.01
CA VAL A 49 3.21 4.83 14.30
C VAL A 49 3.87 5.85 15.23
N ARG A 50 3.89 5.56 16.53
CA ARG A 50 4.51 6.45 17.52
C ARG A 50 6.03 6.40 17.42
N ARG A 51 6.67 7.56 17.59
CA ARG A 51 8.12 7.66 17.68
C ARG A 51 8.61 6.89 18.90
N LEU A 52 9.57 5.98 18.70
CA LEU A 52 10.26 5.31 19.80
C LEU A 52 11.32 6.26 20.37
N GLU A 53 11.53 6.24 21.68
CA GLU A 53 12.61 6.97 22.34
C GLU A 53 14.00 6.46 21.92
N ARG A 54 14.11 5.26 21.42
CA ARG A 54 15.32 4.61 20.90
C ARG A 54 15.26 4.41 19.39
N GLY A 55 15.87 5.14 18.74
CA GLY A 55 16.24 5.76 17.52
C GLY A 55 16.32 4.95 16.22
N VAL A 56 16.26 3.62 16.09
CA VAL A 56 16.50 2.95 14.81
C VAL A 56 15.49 1.81 14.58
N VAL A 57 14.82 1.85 13.44
CA VAL A 57 13.95 0.76 12.98
C VAL A 57 14.60 0.11 11.76
N GLY A 58 14.83 -1.19 11.79
CA GLY A 58 15.40 -1.97 10.69
C GLY A 58 14.99 -3.43 10.75
N ALA A 59 15.21 -4.16 9.67
CA ALA A 59 14.86 -5.57 9.58
C ALA A 59 15.63 -6.48 10.58
N GLU A 60 16.75 -5.98 11.12
CA GLU A 60 17.56 -6.67 12.14
C GLU A 60 17.34 -6.09 13.54
N SER A 61 16.36 -5.19 13.74
CA SER A 61 16.03 -4.77 15.09
C SER A 61 15.61 -6.02 15.86
N GLU A 62 16.41 -6.39 16.87
CA GLU A 62 16.14 -7.56 17.71
C GLU A 62 14.70 -7.55 18.20
N ALA A 63 14.14 -8.72 18.43
CA ALA A 63 12.73 -8.92 18.82
C ALA A 63 12.25 -8.05 20.01
N GLY A 64 13.19 -7.46 20.79
CA GLY A 64 12.93 -6.48 21.84
C GLY A 64 12.49 -5.10 21.36
N VAL A 65 12.85 -4.68 20.13
CA VAL A 65 12.44 -3.39 19.57
C VAL A 65 11.12 -3.50 18.81
N ALA A 66 10.82 -4.65 18.22
CA ALA A 66 9.51 -4.92 17.62
C ALA A 66 8.38 -4.95 18.68
N GLY A 67 8.69 -5.37 19.92
CA GLY A 67 7.73 -5.38 21.04
C GLY A 67 7.39 -4.00 21.61
N GLU A 68 8.18 -2.97 21.31
CA GLU A 68 7.97 -1.58 21.76
C GLU A 68 7.24 -0.71 20.74
N ARG A 69 6.94 -1.20 19.53
CA ARG A 69 6.06 -0.49 18.59
C ARG A 69 4.65 -0.45 19.17
N ARG A 70 4.36 0.59 19.92
CA ARG A 70 2.98 0.91 20.30
C ARG A 70 2.29 1.51 19.09
N GLU A 71 1.80 0.66 18.23
CA GLU A 71 0.85 1.08 17.21
C GLU A 71 -0.53 1.13 17.86
N GLU A 72 -1.11 2.30 17.89
CA GLU A 72 -2.46 2.49 18.38
C GLU A 72 -3.42 2.38 17.20
N LEU A 73 -4.34 1.42 17.28
CA LEU A 73 -5.44 1.33 16.32
C LEU A 73 -6.48 2.40 16.66
N ILE A 74 -6.68 3.32 15.74
CA ILE A 74 -7.67 4.39 15.82
C ILE A 74 -8.80 4.04 14.86
N VAL A 75 -10.03 4.03 15.33
CA VAL A 75 -11.22 3.85 14.49
C VAL A 75 -11.97 5.17 14.39
N VAL A 76 -12.10 5.67 13.17
CA VAL A 76 -12.81 6.91 12.85
C VAL A 76 -14.08 6.54 12.07
N PRO A 77 -15.29 6.86 12.53
CA PRO A 77 -16.50 6.54 11.76
C PRO A 77 -16.53 7.32 10.44
N ILE A 78 -17.29 6.84 9.46
CA ILE A 78 -17.49 7.55 8.18
C ILE A 78 -18.02 8.97 8.47
N GLY A 79 -17.38 9.97 7.84
CA GLY A 79 -17.64 11.40 8.08
C GLY A 79 -16.99 11.97 9.34
N GLY A 80 -16.40 11.12 10.20
CA GLY A 80 -15.48 11.55 11.24
C GLY A 80 -14.11 11.90 10.66
N HIS A 81 -13.25 12.55 11.43
CA HIS A 81 -11.97 13.03 10.95
C HIS A 81 -10.81 12.68 11.88
N LEU A 82 -9.64 12.64 11.29
CA LEU A 82 -8.33 12.56 11.94
C LEU A 82 -7.55 13.84 11.64
N TRP A 83 -6.84 14.36 12.65
CA TRP A 83 -5.83 15.40 12.45
C TRP A 83 -4.48 14.77 12.17
N LEU A 84 -3.89 15.09 11.02
CA LEU A 84 -2.54 14.69 10.68
C LEU A 84 -1.62 15.90 10.82
N HIS A 85 -0.82 15.92 11.89
CA HIS A 85 0.09 17.02 12.18
C HIS A 85 1.32 17.02 11.26
N PRO A 86 2.00 18.18 11.09
CA PRO A 86 3.25 18.26 10.35
C PRO A 86 4.29 17.21 10.80
N GLY A 87 4.84 16.46 9.84
CA GLY A 87 5.81 15.40 10.09
C GLY A 87 5.24 14.12 10.71
N GLN A 88 3.93 14.03 10.90
CA GLN A 88 3.28 12.81 11.38
C GLN A 88 3.11 11.81 10.23
N PHE A 89 3.24 10.53 10.58
CA PHE A 89 3.02 9.38 9.69
C PHE A 89 1.98 8.45 10.29
N VAL A 90 1.00 8.07 9.47
CA VAL A 90 -0.12 7.20 9.86
C VAL A 90 -0.39 6.18 8.76
N LEU A 91 -0.63 4.94 9.13
CA LEU A 91 -1.16 3.94 8.21
C LEU A 91 -2.69 4.02 8.23
N GLY A 92 -3.28 4.31 7.09
CA GLY A 92 -4.72 4.19 6.85
C GLY A 92 -5.01 2.99 5.96
N SER A 93 -6.29 2.81 5.60
CA SER A 93 -6.68 1.82 4.59
C SER A 93 -7.65 2.44 3.59
N THR A 94 -7.82 1.81 2.44
CA THR A 94 -8.93 2.14 1.56
C THR A 94 -10.27 1.71 2.19
N LEU A 95 -11.33 2.42 1.86
CA LEU A 95 -12.69 1.99 2.16
C LEU A 95 -13.07 0.80 1.27
N GLU A 96 -12.61 0.84 0.04
CA GLU A 96 -12.90 -0.18 -0.96
C GLU A 96 -12.03 -1.41 -0.75
N TYR A 97 -12.68 -2.57 -0.75
CA TYR A 97 -12.07 -3.85 -1.00
C TYR A 97 -11.80 -3.98 -2.50
N ILE A 98 -10.60 -4.39 -2.85
CA ILE A 98 -10.15 -4.57 -4.23
C ILE A 98 -9.79 -6.03 -4.45
N ARG A 99 -10.20 -6.59 -5.60
CA ARG A 99 -9.68 -7.86 -6.10
C ARG A 99 -9.23 -7.67 -7.54
N MET A 100 -7.97 -7.99 -7.77
CA MET A 100 -7.32 -7.91 -9.07
C MET A 100 -7.34 -9.29 -9.72
N PRO A 101 -7.95 -9.48 -10.91
CA PRO A 101 -7.87 -10.75 -11.62
C PRO A 101 -6.47 -10.99 -12.22
N ASP A 102 -6.19 -12.22 -12.66
CA ASP A 102 -4.86 -12.68 -13.04
C ASP A 102 -4.30 -12.03 -14.33
N HIS A 103 -5.12 -11.31 -15.07
CA HIS A 103 -4.76 -10.62 -16.32
C HIS A 103 -4.65 -9.10 -16.16
N LEU A 104 -4.89 -8.58 -14.96
CA LEU A 104 -4.80 -7.15 -14.65
C LEU A 104 -3.75 -6.89 -13.57
N VAL A 105 -3.21 -5.68 -13.60
CA VAL A 105 -2.31 -5.14 -12.57
C VAL A 105 -2.77 -3.71 -12.26
N GLY A 106 -2.69 -3.31 -11.01
CA GLY A 106 -3.09 -1.98 -10.57
C GLY A 106 -1.97 -1.20 -9.93
N GLN A 107 -2.04 0.13 -10.00
CA GLN A 107 -1.18 1.03 -9.24
C GLN A 107 -2.01 2.07 -8.54
N VAL A 108 -1.67 2.35 -7.30
CA VAL A 108 -2.32 3.41 -6.52
C VAL A 108 -1.47 4.67 -6.54
N LEU A 109 -2.12 5.79 -6.78
CA LEU A 109 -1.53 7.12 -6.81
C LEU A 109 -2.30 8.02 -5.84
N GLY A 110 -1.60 8.93 -5.15
CA GLY A 110 -2.24 9.98 -4.36
C GLY A 110 -2.97 10.99 -5.26
N ARG A 111 -4.06 11.57 -4.78
CA ARG A 111 -4.76 12.65 -5.51
C ARG A 111 -4.00 13.97 -5.39
N SER A 112 -3.85 14.67 -6.51
CA SER A 112 -3.09 15.92 -6.59
C SER A 112 -3.65 17.05 -5.72
N SER A 113 -4.95 17.07 -5.45
CA SER A 113 -5.59 18.05 -4.56
C SER A 113 -5.06 17.95 -3.12
N TRP A 114 -4.89 16.73 -2.62
CA TRP A 114 -4.31 16.48 -1.31
C TRP A 114 -2.80 16.74 -1.28
N ALA A 115 -2.09 16.34 -2.34
CA ALA A 115 -0.65 16.57 -2.44
C ALA A 115 -0.30 18.07 -2.40
N ARG A 116 -1.14 18.94 -2.97
CA ARG A 116 -0.97 20.40 -2.91
C ARG A 116 -1.19 21.01 -1.52
N LEU A 117 -1.86 20.28 -0.63
CA LEU A 117 -2.01 20.65 0.77
C LEU A 117 -0.89 20.09 1.66
N GLY A 118 0.04 19.32 1.08
CA GLY A 118 1.15 18.70 1.80
C GLY A 118 0.89 17.25 2.24
N LEU A 119 -0.23 16.65 1.84
CA LEU A 119 -0.47 15.22 2.11
C LEU A 119 0.27 14.37 1.09
N ILE A 120 1.18 13.54 1.56
CA ILE A 120 1.79 12.47 0.77
C ILE A 120 1.05 11.17 1.08
N VAL A 121 0.62 10.49 0.03
CA VAL A 121 0.25 9.09 0.06
C VAL A 121 1.45 8.34 -0.51
N ALA A 122 2.34 7.86 0.38
CA ALA A 122 3.61 7.24 0.00
C ALA A 122 3.43 5.83 -0.59
N THR A 123 2.21 5.47 -0.88
CA THR A 123 1.80 4.15 -1.34
C THR A 123 2.37 3.88 -2.73
N SER A 124 3.53 3.25 -2.80
CA SER A 124 4.10 2.67 -4.02
C SER A 124 3.51 1.29 -4.28
N VAL A 125 2.20 1.13 -4.12
CA VAL A 125 1.58 -0.19 -4.21
C VAL A 125 1.30 -0.52 -5.66
N LEU A 126 2.05 -1.51 -6.15
CA LEU A 126 1.65 -2.30 -7.30
C LEU A 126 0.72 -3.41 -6.82
N ILE A 127 -0.55 -3.34 -7.20
CA ILE A 127 -1.52 -4.39 -6.89
C ILE A 127 -1.29 -5.53 -7.88
N GLN A 128 -0.70 -6.59 -7.38
CA GLN A 128 -0.34 -7.74 -8.20
C GLN A 128 -1.57 -8.49 -8.73
N PRO A 129 -1.46 -9.18 -9.89
CA PRO A 129 -2.49 -10.08 -10.37
C PRO A 129 -2.85 -11.14 -9.30
N GLY A 130 -4.13 -11.39 -9.09
CA GLY A 130 -4.61 -12.33 -8.07
C GLY A 130 -4.73 -11.77 -6.64
N TRP A 131 -4.21 -10.56 -6.37
CA TRP A 131 -4.31 -9.95 -5.06
C TRP A 131 -5.74 -9.52 -4.71
N SER A 132 -6.09 -9.59 -3.43
CA SER A 132 -7.37 -9.09 -2.92
C SER A 132 -7.24 -8.57 -1.49
N GLY A 133 -8.02 -7.56 -1.15
CA GLY A 133 -8.07 -6.97 0.19
C GLY A 133 -8.41 -5.48 0.18
N VAL A 134 -8.31 -4.82 1.33
CA VAL A 134 -8.23 -3.36 1.44
C VAL A 134 -6.75 -2.95 1.39
N LEU A 135 -6.46 -1.83 0.73
CA LEU A 135 -5.06 -1.38 0.61
C LEU A 135 -4.66 -0.58 1.84
N THR A 136 -3.47 -0.84 2.34
CA THR A 136 -2.83 0.06 3.31
C THR A 136 -2.34 1.30 2.58
N LEU A 137 -2.62 2.47 3.15
CA LEU A 137 -2.22 3.78 2.66
C LEU A 137 -1.25 4.40 3.66
N GLU A 138 -0.01 4.64 3.26
CA GLU A 138 0.99 5.33 4.06
C GLU A 138 0.80 6.85 3.90
N LEU A 139 0.22 7.48 4.92
CA LEU A 139 -0.13 8.89 4.92
C LEU A 139 0.88 9.70 5.71
N SER A 140 1.42 10.76 5.11
CA SER A 140 2.31 11.69 5.80
C SER A 140 1.98 13.14 5.45
N ASN A 141 1.99 14.01 6.46
CA ASN A 141 1.88 15.45 6.26
C ASN A 141 3.28 16.06 6.22
N ILE A 142 3.67 16.52 5.04
CA ILE A 142 4.95 17.24 4.83
C ILE A 142 4.77 18.76 4.78
N GLY A 143 3.54 19.25 4.97
CA GLY A 143 3.23 20.68 5.08
C GLY A 143 3.52 21.22 6.48
N ASP A 144 3.27 22.52 6.66
CA ASP A 144 3.55 23.25 7.91
C ASP A 144 2.34 23.37 8.83
N VAL A 145 1.15 22.97 8.37
CA VAL A 145 -0.11 23.06 9.12
C VAL A 145 -0.78 21.69 9.27
N PRO A 146 -1.52 21.45 10.35
CA PRO A 146 -2.27 20.21 10.50
C PRO A 146 -3.32 20.05 9.39
N LEU A 147 -3.43 18.86 8.83
CA LEU A 147 -4.44 18.48 7.86
C LEU A 147 -5.61 17.78 8.56
N GLN A 148 -6.82 18.22 8.27
CA GLN A 148 -8.04 17.52 8.67
C GLN A 148 -8.44 16.58 7.54
N ILE A 149 -8.38 15.28 7.77
CA ILE A 149 -8.74 14.26 6.78
C ILE A 149 -9.94 13.46 7.30
N TYR A 150 -10.93 13.24 6.47
CA TYR A 150 -12.16 12.54 6.87
C TYR A 150 -12.15 11.10 6.38
N ALA A 151 -12.66 10.18 7.20
CA ALA A 151 -13.00 8.85 6.73
C ALA A 151 -14.10 8.96 5.67
N GLY A 152 -13.82 8.43 4.48
CA GLY A 152 -14.68 8.58 3.30
C GLY A 152 -14.19 9.59 2.27
N ASP A 153 -13.17 10.41 2.58
CA ASP A 153 -12.55 11.31 1.61
C ASP A 153 -11.95 10.56 0.42
N LEU A 154 -12.11 11.11 -0.79
CA LEU A 154 -11.41 10.64 -1.98
C LEU A 154 -9.94 11.05 -1.88
N ILE A 155 -9.05 10.09 -1.58
CA ILE A 155 -7.65 10.35 -1.21
C ILE A 155 -6.63 9.80 -2.20
N ALA A 156 -7.00 8.76 -2.92
CA ALA A 156 -6.13 8.08 -3.86
C ALA A 156 -6.87 7.73 -5.16
N GLN A 157 -6.13 7.26 -6.16
CA GLN A 157 -6.65 6.81 -7.44
C GLN A 157 -6.01 5.49 -7.81
N LEU A 158 -6.82 4.54 -8.28
CA LEU A 158 -6.37 3.26 -8.82
C LEU A 158 -6.33 3.36 -10.34
N VAL A 159 -5.15 3.24 -10.91
CA VAL A 159 -4.95 3.01 -12.34
C VAL A 159 -4.78 1.52 -12.58
N VAL A 160 -5.46 0.98 -13.58
CA VAL A 160 -5.42 -0.45 -13.91
C VAL A 160 -4.86 -0.64 -15.30
N TRP A 161 -3.95 -1.59 -15.45
CA TRP A 161 -3.39 -1.97 -16.76
C TRP A 161 -3.71 -3.42 -17.08
N GLN A 162 -3.93 -3.67 -18.36
CA GLN A 162 -4.03 -5.01 -18.88
C GLN A 162 -2.65 -5.59 -19.15
N LEU A 163 -2.41 -6.80 -18.69
CA LEU A 163 -1.24 -7.60 -19.04
C LEU A 163 -1.40 -8.19 -20.44
N LEU A 164 -0.31 -8.61 -21.08
CA LEU A 164 -0.33 -9.29 -22.39
C LEU A 164 -1.06 -10.64 -22.37
N GLY A 165 -1.27 -11.20 -21.17
CA GLY A 165 -1.99 -12.44 -20.94
C GLY A 165 -2.17 -12.67 -19.44
N LYS A 166 -2.82 -13.77 -19.06
CA LYS A 166 -2.89 -14.20 -17.66
C LYS A 166 -1.51 -14.63 -17.18
N THR A 167 -1.21 -14.33 -15.92
CA THR A 167 -0.01 -14.86 -15.29
C THR A 167 -0.26 -16.26 -14.72
N ASP A 168 0.71 -17.15 -14.90
CA ASP A 168 0.73 -18.47 -14.27
C ASP A 168 1.20 -18.39 -12.79
N HIS A 169 1.65 -17.21 -12.36
CA HIS A 169 2.15 -16.94 -11.01
C HIS A 169 1.39 -15.78 -10.35
N PRO A 170 0.07 -15.94 -10.06
CA PRO A 170 -0.69 -14.91 -9.38
C PRO A 170 -0.20 -14.74 -7.94
N TYR A 171 -0.54 -13.62 -7.32
CA TYR A 171 -0.23 -13.35 -5.93
C TYR A 171 -0.90 -14.42 -5.04
N ALA A 172 -0.09 -15.30 -4.46
CA ALA A 172 -0.54 -16.56 -3.87
C ALA A 172 -0.76 -16.46 -2.35
N ALA A 173 -1.49 -17.41 -1.81
CA ALA A 173 -1.53 -17.69 -0.38
C ALA A 173 -0.10 -17.93 0.14
N GLY A 174 0.34 -17.18 1.15
CA GLY A 174 1.72 -17.21 1.66
C GLY A 174 2.56 -15.99 1.25
N ALA A 175 2.07 -15.13 0.37
CA ALA A 175 2.65 -13.81 0.15
C ALA A 175 2.48 -12.90 1.39
N LYS A 176 3.26 -11.81 1.47
CA LYS A 176 3.33 -10.98 2.67
C LYS A 176 1.98 -10.42 3.15
N TYR A 177 1.12 -10.00 2.23
CA TYR A 177 -0.11 -9.27 2.52
C TYR A 177 -1.29 -9.90 1.77
N VAL A 178 -1.89 -10.93 2.38
CA VAL A 178 -3.01 -11.68 1.76
C VAL A 178 -4.32 -11.30 2.43
N ALA A 179 -5.27 -10.81 1.62
CA ALA A 179 -6.63 -10.47 2.03
C ALA A 179 -6.74 -9.58 3.29
N PRO A 180 -5.98 -8.48 3.37
CA PRO A 180 -6.09 -7.58 4.51
C PRO A 180 -7.48 -6.95 4.58
N ILE A 181 -7.98 -6.77 5.81
CA ILE A 181 -9.27 -6.14 6.12
C ILE A 181 -9.09 -4.77 6.79
N GLY A 182 -7.85 -4.34 7.01
CA GLY A 182 -7.48 -3.07 7.61
C GLY A 182 -6.01 -2.73 7.30
N PRO A 183 -5.49 -1.60 7.82
CA PRO A 183 -4.11 -1.22 7.61
C PRO A 183 -3.17 -2.23 8.28
N GLU A 184 -2.25 -2.78 7.50
CA GLU A 184 -1.28 -3.78 7.97
C GLU A 184 0.05 -3.14 8.34
N GLU A 185 0.72 -3.77 9.30
CA GLU A 185 2.06 -3.41 9.74
C GLU A 185 3.12 -3.85 8.73
N SER A 186 4.31 -3.26 8.82
CA SER A 186 5.44 -3.70 8.03
C SER A 186 5.83 -5.13 8.39
N ARG A 187 6.00 -5.98 7.39
CA ARG A 187 6.51 -7.35 7.51
C ARG A 187 7.94 -7.47 6.98
N LEU A 188 8.76 -6.46 7.28
CA LEU A 188 10.16 -6.40 6.83
C LEU A 188 11.01 -7.53 7.43
N GLU A 189 10.64 -8.05 8.59
CA GLU A 189 11.26 -9.20 9.25
C GLU A 189 11.24 -10.47 8.39
N LEU A 190 10.28 -10.60 7.48
CA LEU A 190 10.22 -11.75 6.56
C LEU A 190 11.33 -11.72 5.49
N GLU A 191 12.06 -10.61 5.35
CA GLU A 191 13.17 -10.45 4.40
C GLU A 191 14.54 -10.80 4.99
N THR A 192 14.62 -11.17 6.26
CA THR A 192 15.88 -11.47 6.95
C THR A 192 16.68 -12.60 6.32
N GLY A 193 16.01 -13.62 5.78
CA GLY A 193 16.66 -14.74 5.10
C GLY A 193 17.49 -14.34 3.88
N ASP A 194 17.16 -13.26 3.22
CA ASP A 194 17.90 -12.76 2.06
C ASP A 194 19.20 -12.05 2.47
N ARG A 195 19.20 -11.37 3.62
CA ARG A 195 20.40 -10.73 4.18
C ARG A 195 21.47 -11.74 4.59
N GLU A 196 21.09 -12.88 5.15
CA GLU A 196 22.06 -13.93 5.43
C GLU A 196 22.72 -14.50 4.18
N ARG A 197 21.96 -14.61 3.08
CA ARG A 197 22.49 -14.99 1.77
C ARG A 197 23.49 -13.93 1.28
N LEU A 198 23.16 -12.65 1.38
CA LEU A 198 24.00 -11.53 0.99
C LEU A 198 25.28 -11.45 1.85
N LYS A 199 25.19 -11.69 3.17
CA LYS A 199 26.36 -11.79 4.07
C LYS A 199 27.31 -12.90 3.58
N ARG A 200 26.79 -14.10 3.30
CA ARG A 200 27.58 -15.22 2.76
C ARG A 200 28.23 -14.92 1.40
N VAL A 201 27.50 -14.22 0.51
CA VAL A 201 28.06 -13.77 -0.78
C VAL A 201 29.20 -12.76 -0.52
N GLY A 202 28.99 -11.76 0.33
CA GLY A 202 30.00 -10.78 0.70
C GLY A 202 31.27 -11.41 1.35
N GLU A 203 31.11 -12.45 2.16
CA GLU A 203 32.23 -13.22 2.73
C GLU A 203 33.01 -13.97 1.66
N ARG A 204 32.33 -14.63 0.72
CA ARG A 204 32.98 -15.30 -0.42
C ARG A 204 33.75 -14.33 -1.30
N MET A 205 33.17 -13.14 -1.59
CA MET A 205 33.83 -12.11 -2.39
C MET A 205 35.09 -11.56 -1.69
N ARG A 206 35.09 -11.41 -0.35
CA ARG A 206 36.25 -11.00 0.44
C ARG A 206 37.33 -12.07 0.53
N GLY A 207 36.96 -13.34 0.51
CA GLY A 207 37.91 -14.46 0.51
C GLY A 207 38.66 -14.65 -0.79
N HIS A 208 38.22 -14.00 -1.91
CA HIS A 208 38.84 -14.08 -3.22
C HIS A 208 39.47 -12.77 -3.71
N GLY A 209 39.37 -11.69 -2.93
CA GLY A 209 39.89 -10.36 -3.28
C GLY A 209 40.60 -9.73 -2.12
N GLY A 210 41.78 -9.17 -2.37
CA GLY A 210 42.51 -8.36 -1.40
C GLY A 210 41.68 -7.18 -0.86
N PRO A 211 42.20 -6.45 0.14
CA PRO A 211 41.42 -5.43 0.86
C PRO A 211 40.93 -4.34 -0.09
N LEU A 212 39.62 -4.04 0.00
CA LEU A 212 39.02 -2.90 -0.69
C LEU A 212 39.70 -1.60 -0.29
N PRO A 213 39.96 -0.66 -1.23
CA PRO A 213 40.49 0.64 -0.88
C PRO A 213 39.54 1.37 0.07
N ARG A 214 40.08 1.89 1.17
CA ARG A 214 39.34 2.76 2.09
C ARG A 214 39.16 4.13 1.42
N HIS A 215 37.94 4.53 1.21
CA HIS A 215 37.56 5.92 0.92
C HIS A 215 37.13 6.62 2.17
#